data_7c791535b537c967f3b554f0c45d398f
#
_entry.id   7c791535b537c967f3b554f0c45d398f
#
_cell.length_a   1.000
_cell.length_b   1.000
_cell.length_c   1.000
_cell.angle_alpha   90.00
_cell.angle_beta   90.00
_cell.angle_gamma   90.00
#
_symmetry.space_group_name_H-M   'P 1'
#
loop_
_entity.id
_entity.type
_entity.pdbx_description
1 polymer ?
#
loop_
_entity_poly.entity_id
_entity_poly.type
_entity_poly.pdbx_seq_one_letter_code
_entity_poly.pdbx_strand_id
1 'polypeptide(L)'
;MATSFKKILCPIDLDVNATEALDRAALVARQSDSELVLVLHVIPVALNPQDAPLYADLYKPREAEAREKMSELARKHLAGLRHDVVAEVGDPAAVIVDFAERLPADLLVMPTHRRRLSRLLFGSVAETVMREVRCPVLTVKSLTTDPHAVAQWMTAAPTVVAPNDTLAAARKLMDEGDFRSLPVVGARQLVGIITDRDLRSSVRDPEKKIVDQVMIQEVISVAPDASIFKTSRLLADRKIGSVPVLDNGKIVGIISTQDLLRALAEIR
;
A
#
# COMPACT_ATOMS: atom_id res chain seq x y z
N MET A 1 -10.53 25.49 -29.16
CA MET A 1 -9.27 25.94 -28.55
C MET A 1 -8.67 24.75 -27.87
N ALA A 2 -7.43 24.37 -28.17
CA ALA A 2 -6.75 23.29 -27.47
C ALA A 2 -6.54 23.75 -26.01
N THR A 3 -6.97 22.93 -25.06
CA THR A 3 -6.75 23.20 -23.63
C THR A 3 -5.24 23.08 -23.38
N SER A 4 -4.58 24.19 -23.03
CA SER A 4 -3.15 24.18 -22.74
C SER A 4 -2.96 24.01 -21.24
N PHE A 5 -2.22 23.00 -20.82
CA PHE A 5 -1.85 22.76 -19.42
C PHE A 5 -0.45 23.32 -19.18
N LYS A 6 -0.35 24.48 -18.55
CA LYS A 6 0.94 25.16 -18.32
C LYS A 6 1.69 24.63 -17.12
N LYS A 7 0.96 24.29 -16.06
CA LYS A 7 1.51 23.77 -14.81
C LYS A 7 0.89 22.43 -14.46
N ILE A 8 1.69 21.39 -14.50
CA ILE A 8 1.27 20.02 -14.21
C ILE A 8 1.81 19.62 -12.85
N LEU A 9 0.94 19.16 -11.94
CA LEU A 9 1.31 18.50 -10.70
C LEU A 9 1.27 16.98 -10.91
N CYS A 10 2.38 16.30 -10.63
CA CYS A 10 2.51 14.86 -10.76
C CYS A 10 2.90 14.23 -9.41
N PRO A 11 1.94 13.92 -8.53
CA PRO A 11 2.22 13.16 -7.32
C PRO A 11 2.57 11.71 -7.68
N ILE A 12 3.67 11.20 -7.10
CA ILE A 12 4.15 9.84 -7.31
C ILE A 12 4.40 9.14 -5.97
N ASP A 13 4.21 7.82 -5.94
CA ASP A 13 4.72 6.97 -4.88
C ASP A 13 6.01 6.30 -5.37
N LEU A 14 7.11 6.52 -4.64
CA LEU A 14 8.43 5.98 -5.01
C LEU A 14 8.51 4.44 -4.90
N ASP A 15 7.56 3.84 -4.24
CA ASP A 15 7.51 2.38 -4.09
C ASP A 15 6.81 1.69 -5.27
N VAL A 16 5.95 2.42 -6.05
CA VAL A 16 5.08 1.77 -7.07
C VAL A 16 4.72 2.72 -8.21
N ASN A 17 4.88 2.28 -9.46
CA ASN A 17 4.30 2.91 -10.68
C ASN A 17 4.60 4.40 -10.91
N ALA A 18 5.66 4.93 -10.29
CA ALA A 18 6.08 6.31 -10.49
C ALA A 18 6.35 6.63 -11.97
N THR A 19 6.95 5.68 -12.69
CA THR A 19 7.40 5.86 -14.07
C THR A 19 6.24 6.09 -15.05
N GLU A 20 5.15 5.36 -14.93
CA GLU A 20 4.00 5.48 -15.83
C GLU A 20 3.30 6.84 -15.69
N ALA A 21 3.18 7.36 -14.46
CA ALA A 21 2.62 8.68 -14.22
C ALA A 21 3.52 9.77 -14.80
N LEU A 22 4.84 9.65 -14.62
CA LEU A 22 5.82 10.58 -15.19
C LEU A 22 5.82 10.55 -16.72
N ASP A 23 5.74 9.38 -17.34
CA ASP A 23 5.66 9.25 -18.81
C ASP A 23 4.39 9.91 -19.37
N ARG A 24 3.26 9.76 -18.67
CA ARG A 24 2.01 10.44 -19.07
C ARG A 24 2.06 11.94 -18.84
N ALA A 25 2.62 12.38 -17.71
CA ALA A 25 2.85 13.81 -17.46
C ALA A 25 3.78 14.41 -18.53
N ALA A 26 4.86 13.71 -18.89
CA ALA A 26 5.76 14.13 -19.97
C ALA A 26 5.07 14.25 -21.33
N LEU A 27 4.23 13.27 -21.68
CA LEU A 27 3.48 13.29 -22.95
C LEU A 27 2.55 14.51 -23.00
N VAL A 28 1.75 14.73 -21.96
CA VAL A 28 0.85 15.88 -21.88
C VAL A 28 1.62 17.20 -21.87
N ALA A 29 2.72 17.29 -21.12
CA ALA A 29 3.55 18.47 -21.04
C ALA A 29 4.10 18.89 -22.41
N ARG A 30 4.58 17.92 -23.21
CA ARG A 30 5.06 18.18 -24.59
C ARG A 30 3.94 18.62 -25.52
N GLN A 31 2.76 18.01 -25.42
CA GLN A 31 1.61 18.36 -26.26
C GLN A 31 1.00 19.71 -25.93
N SER A 32 1.07 20.14 -24.66
CA SER A 32 0.50 21.39 -24.15
C SER A 32 1.50 22.55 -24.09
N ASP A 33 2.76 22.31 -24.44
CA ASP A 33 3.86 23.25 -24.24
C ASP A 33 3.87 23.80 -22.80
N SER A 34 3.95 22.87 -21.85
CA SER A 34 3.86 23.17 -20.42
C SER A 34 5.10 23.89 -19.93
N GLU A 35 4.91 24.83 -19.02
CA GLU A 35 5.97 25.65 -18.43
C GLU A 35 6.66 24.95 -17.26
N LEU A 36 5.95 24.04 -16.57
CA LEU A 36 6.47 23.35 -15.40
C LEU A 36 5.74 22.00 -15.17
N VAL A 37 6.50 20.96 -14.90
CA VAL A 37 6.00 19.71 -14.30
C VAL A 37 6.57 19.63 -12.88
N LEU A 38 5.72 19.73 -11.86
CA LEU A 38 6.12 19.54 -10.47
C LEU A 38 5.89 18.09 -10.06
N VAL A 39 6.96 17.38 -9.75
CA VAL A 39 6.92 16.02 -9.22
C VAL A 39 6.86 16.08 -7.70
N LEU A 40 5.84 15.49 -7.10
CA LEU A 40 5.59 15.51 -5.66
C LEU A 40 5.61 14.10 -5.10
N HIS A 41 6.37 13.87 -4.03
CA HIS A 41 6.25 12.67 -3.22
C HIS A 41 5.91 13.04 -1.79
N VAL A 42 4.91 12.37 -1.22
CA VAL A 42 4.51 12.62 0.18
C VAL A 42 4.95 11.43 1.03
N ILE A 43 5.75 11.72 2.04
CA ILE A 43 6.21 10.77 3.04
C ILE A 43 5.15 10.71 4.15
N PRO A 44 4.41 9.59 4.29
CA PRO A 44 3.35 9.50 5.29
C PRO A 44 3.90 9.61 6.71
N VAL A 45 3.20 10.37 7.56
CA VAL A 45 3.51 10.46 8.99
C VAL A 45 3.04 9.17 9.66
N ALA A 46 3.99 8.46 10.28
CA ALA A 46 3.71 7.21 11.00
C ALA A 46 3.17 7.45 12.44
N LEU A 47 3.17 8.70 12.88
CA LEU A 47 2.76 9.16 14.20
C LEU A 47 1.54 10.09 14.06
N ASN A 48 0.93 10.46 15.19
CA ASN A 48 -0.17 11.41 15.19
C ASN A 48 0.24 12.68 14.40
N PRO A 49 -0.52 13.13 13.40
CA PRO A 49 -0.19 14.30 12.57
C PRO A 49 0.12 15.57 13.37
N GLN A 50 -0.46 15.69 14.57
CA GLN A 50 -0.22 16.82 15.48
C GLN A 50 1.21 16.84 16.04
N ASP A 51 1.89 15.71 16.07
CA ASP A 51 3.24 15.56 16.60
C ASP A 51 4.31 15.66 15.49
N ALA A 52 3.92 15.78 14.23
CA ALA A 52 4.83 15.84 13.09
C ALA A 52 5.95 16.91 13.23
N PRO A 53 5.68 18.15 13.74
CA PRO A 53 6.72 19.15 13.95
C PRO A 53 7.80 18.72 14.95
N LEU A 54 7.44 17.91 15.96
CA LEU A 54 8.37 17.44 17.00
C LEU A 54 9.38 16.42 16.46
N TYR A 55 9.06 15.79 15.34
CA TYR A 55 9.86 14.73 14.71
C TYR A 55 10.44 15.13 13.35
N ALA A 56 10.42 16.41 13.01
CA ALA A 56 10.90 16.91 11.72
C ALA A 56 12.33 16.40 11.39
N ASP A 57 13.22 16.38 12.38
CA ASP A 57 14.59 15.91 12.18
C ASP A 57 14.69 14.42 11.84
N LEU A 58 13.72 13.59 12.25
CA LEU A 58 13.68 12.18 11.91
C LEU A 58 13.30 11.92 10.44
N TYR A 59 12.61 12.87 9.82
CA TYR A 59 12.16 12.75 8.41
C TYR A 59 13.15 13.35 7.42
N LYS A 60 14.04 14.29 7.82
CA LYS A 60 15.03 14.90 6.94
C LYS A 60 15.86 13.91 6.09
N PRO A 61 16.39 12.80 6.65
CA PRO A 61 17.12 11.82 5.84
C PRO A 61 16.24 11.15 4.79
N ARG A 62 14.96 10.89 5.13
CA ARG A 62 13.97 10.28 4.20
C ARG A 62 13.59 11.26 3.08
N GLU A 63 13.45 12.54 3.40
CA GLU A 63 13.20 13.58 2.40
C GLU A 63 14.36 13.72 1.44
N ALA A 64 15.60 13.69 1.94
CA ALA A 64 16.80 13.76 1.12
C ALA A 64 16.90 12.55 0.17
N GLU A 65 16.71 11.34 0.68
CA GLU A 65 16.69 10.10 -0.11
C GLU A 65 15.56 10.13 -1.17
N ALA A 66 14.36 10.56 -0.78
CA ALA A 66 13.24 10.69 -1.69
C ALA A 66 13.54 11.67 -2.82
N ARG A 67 14.07 12.84 -2.50
CA ARG A 67 14.45 13.85 -3.51
C ARG A 67 15.51 13.35 -4.48
N GLU A 68 16.49 12.60 -4.02
CA GLU A 68 17.51 11.99 -4.88
C GLU A 68 16.89 11.03 -5.88
N LYS A 69 16.08 10.07 -5.42
CA LYS A 69 15.36 9.11 -6.26
C LYS A 69 14.43 9.81 -7.26
N MET A 70 13.67 10.80 -6.79
CA MET A 70 12.77 11.59 -7.66
C MET A 70 13.55 12.34 -8.74
N SER A 71 14.69 12.92 -8.39
CA SER A 71 15.53 13.65 -9.34
C SER A 71 16.12 12.74 -10.42
N GLU A 72 16.43 11.50 -10.09
CA GLU A 72 16.88 10.50 -11.04
C GLU A 72 15.74 10.12 -12.00
N LEU A 73 14.55 9.81 -11.46
CA LEU A 73 13.37 9.49 -12.25
C LEU A 73 12.96 10.65 -13.15
N ALA A 74 12.91 11.87 -12.62
CA ALA A 74 12.53 13.07 -13.38
C ALA A 74 13.51 13.33 -14.52
N ARG A 75 14.82 13.23 -14.29
CA ARG A 75 15.82 13.35 -15.38
C ARG A 75 15.61 12.35 -16.49
N LYS A 76 15.22 11.12 -16.17
CA LYS A 76 14.99 10.06 -17.16
C LYS A 76 13.69 10.25 -17.93
N HIS A 77 12.59 10.53 -17.24
CA HIS A 77 11.24 10.54 -17.82
C HIS A 77 10.79 11.91 -18.33
N LEU A 78 11.30 13.00 -17.73
CA LEU A 78 10.96 14.39 -18.08
C LEU A 78 12.08 15.10 -18.86
N ALA A 79 12.96 14.35 -19.51
CA ALA A 79 14.08 14.91 -20.29
C ALA A 79 13.59 15.95 -21.31
N GLY A 80 14.20 17.14 -21.31
CA GLY A 80 13.84 18.26 -22.17
C GLY A 80 12.61 19.07 -21.72
N LEU A 81 12.03 18.74 -20.58
CA LEU A 81 10.95 19.51 -19.95
C LEU A 81 11.47 20.21 -18.70
N ARG A 82 10.98 21.44 -18.45
CA ARG A 82 11.23 22.11 -17.17
C ARG A 82 10.46 21.38 -16.06
N HIS A 83 11.17 20.93 -15.05
CA HIS A 83 10.59 20.21 -13.92
C HIS A 83 11.28 20.55 -12.61
N ASP A 84 10.52 20.41 -11.52
CA ASP A 84 11.01 20.49 -10.16
C ASP A 84 10.56 19.25 -9.38
N VAL A 85 11.27 18.91 -8.29
CA VAL A 85 10.95 17.77 -7.42
C VAL A 85 10.80 18.24 -5.98
N VAL A 86 9.73 17.81 -5.32
CA VAL A 86 9.44 18.12 -3.93
C VAL A 86 9.08 16.86 -3.18
N ALA A 87 9.80 16.61 -2.07
CA ALA A 87 9.42 15.62 -1.07
C ALA A 87 8.88 16.37 0.15
N GLU A 88 7.70 15.98 0.62
CA GLU A 88 6.99 16.61 1.73
C GLU A 88 6.53 15.55 2.72
N VAL A 89 6.47 15.88 4.01
CA VAL A 89 5.99 14.97 5.06
C VAL A 89 4.56 15.34 5.44
N GLY A 90 3.65 14.37 5.46
CA GLY A 90 2.27 14.68 5.86
C GLY A 90 1.25 13.60 5.47
N ASP A 91 -0.02 13.98 5.54
CA ASP A 91 -1.11 13.19 4.96
C ASP A 91 -1.09 13.34 3.43
N PRO A 92 -0.98 12.23 2.68
CA PRO A 92 -0.81 12.32 1.23
C PRO A 92 -1.93 13.08 0.50
N ALA A 93 -3.19 12.87 0.88
CA ALA A 93 -4.29 13.55 0.21
C ALA A 93 -4.29 15.06 0.48
N ALA A 94 -4.13 15.43 1.75
CA ALA A 94 -4.11 16.83 2.16
C ALA A 94 -2.94 17.60 1.53
N VAL A 95 -1.74 17.00 1.52
CA VAL A 95 -0.54 17.64 0.92
C VAL A 95 -0.70 17.80 -0.59
N ILE A 96 -1.23 16.78 -1.30
CA ILE A 96 -1.45 16.89 -2.76
C ILE A 96 -2.45 18.01 -3.08
N VAL A 97 -3.55 18.11 -2.34
CA VAL A 97 -4.56 19.17 -2.53
C VAL A 97 -3.97 20.56 -2.28
N ASP A 98 -3.23 20.73 -1.18
CA ASP A 98 -2.55 21.99 -0.86
C ASP A 98 -1.53 22.40 -1.95
N PHE A 99 -0.75 21.45 -2.45
CA PHE A 99 0.19 21.72 -3.55
C PHE A 99 -0.53 22.06 -4.86
N ALA A 100 -1.65 21.44 -5.17
CA ALA A 100 -2.43 21.75 -6.36
C ALA A 100 -2.95 23.19 -6.33
N GLU A 101 -3.33 23.71 -5.16
CA GLU A 101 -3.78 25.10 -4.97
C GLU A 101 -2.61 26.09 -4.96
N ARG A 102 -1.51 25.80 -4.26
CA ARG A 102 -0.33 26.69 -4.19
C ARG A 102 0.41 26.83 -5.52
N LEU A 103 0.45 25.77 -6.32
CA LEU A 103 1.04 25.80 -7.66
C LEU A 103 0.14 26.47 -8.69
N PRO A 104 -1.09 26.80 -8.42
CA PRO A 104 -2.27 26.78 -9.27
C PRO A 104 -2.14 25.86 -10.49
N ALA A 105 -2.15 24.56 -10.19
CA ALA A 105 -1.98 23.52 -11.20
C ALA A 105 -3.16 23.51 -12.20
N ASP A 106 -2.83 23.46 -13.49
CA ASP A 106 -3.82 23.34 -14.57
C ASP A 106 -4.25 21.89 -14.80
N LEU A 107 -3.41 20.95 -14.40
CA LEU A 107 -3.64 19.51 -14.49
C LEU A 107 -2.92 18.80 -13.36
N LEU A 108 -3.59 17.82 -12.77
CA LEU A 108 -3.00 16.83 -11.88
C LEU A 108 -2.92 15.50 -12.61
N VAL A 109 -1.72 14.90 -12.66
CA VAL A 109 -1.49 13.57 -13.26
C VAL A 109 -1.05 12.63 -12.15
N MET A 110 -1.87 11.65 -11.82
CA MET A 110 -1.57 10.75 -10.71
C MET A 110 -1.81 9.28 -11.04
N PRO A 111 -0.98 8.37 -10.51
CA PRO A 111 -1.20 6.94 -10.65
C PRO A 111 -2.44 6.52 -9.88
N THR A 112 -3.15 5.53 -10.39
CA THR A 112 -4.23 4.89 -9.66
C THR A 112 -3.91 3.42 -9.46
N HIS A 113 -3.96 2.97 -8.21
CA HIS A 113 -3.83 1.57 -7.88
C HIS A 113 -5.17 0.86 -8.07
N ARG A 114 -5.24 -0.08 -9.00
CA ARG A 114 -6.41 -0.95 -9.12
C ARG A 114 -6.40 -1.98 -8.00
N ARG A 115 -7.30 -1.86 -7.05
CA ARG A 115 -7.67 -3.01 -6.22
C ARG A 115 -8.46 -3.99 -7.09
N ARG A 116 -7.83 -5.12 -7.39
CA ARG A 116 -8.39 -6.17 -8.29
C ARG A 116 -9.77 -6.69 -7.85
N LEU A 117 -10.18 -6.46 -6.61
CA LEU A 117 -11.36 -7.04 -5.97
C LEU A 117 -12.43 -6.01 -5.57
N SER A 118 -12.20 -4.70 -5.71
CA SER A 118 -13.21 -3.69 -5.37
C SER A 118 -13.88 -3.13 -6.60
N ARG A 119 -15.20 -2.87 -6.50
CA ARG A 119 -15.96 -2.10 -7.50
C ARG A 119 -15.56 -0.63 -7.53
N LEU A 120 -14.82 -0.16 -6.53
CA LEU A 120 -14.24 1.17 -6.47
C LEU A 120 -12.97 1.19 -7.31
N LEU A 121 -12.92 2.11 -8.27
CA LEU A 121 -11.87 2.20 -9.29
C LEU A 121 -10.59 2.87 -8.79
N PHE A 122 -10.59 3.47 -7.58
CA PHE A 122 -9.53 4.36 -7.10
C PHE A 122 -9.13 4.01 -5.66
N GLY A 123 -7.88 4.27 -5.29
CA GLY A 123 -7.41 4.19 -3.90
C GLY A 123 -7.91 5.39 -3.07
N SER A 124 -7.86 5.28 -1.73
CA SER A 124 -8.38 6.31 -0.82
C SER A 124 -7.78 7.71 -1.06
N VAL A 125 -6.48 7.79 -1.30
CA VAL A 125 -5.80 9.06 -1.62
C VAL A 125 -6.33 9.64 -2.92
N ALA A 126 -6.39 8.83 -3.99
CA ALA A 126 -6.86 9.29 -5.30
C ALA A 126 -8.33 9.73 -5.26
N GLU A 127 -9.19 9.02 -4.54
CA GLU A 127 -10.59 9.38 -4.37
C GLU A 127 -10.76 10.72 -3.63
N THR A 128 -10.02 10.91 -2.53
CA THR A 128 -10.05 12.18 -1.77
C THR A 128 -9.53 13.33 -2.61
N VAL A 129 -8.38 13.15 -3.27
CA VAL A 129 -7.79 14.17 -4.14
C VAL A 129 -8.74 14.58 -5.26
N MET A 130 -9.33 13.62 -6.00
CA MET A 130 -10.28 13.92 -7.09
C MET A 130 -11.53 14.67 -6.63
N ARG A 131 -11.94 14.48 -5.39
CA ARG A 131 -13.09 15.18 -4.82
C ARG A 131 -12.76 16.62 -4.42
N GLU A 132 -11.52 16.90 -4.02
CA GLU A 132 -11.14 18.15 -3.37
C GLU A 132 -10.39 19.13 -4.28
N VAL A 133 -9.63 18.62 -5.28
CA VAL A 133 -8.91 19.50 -6.21
C VAL A 133 -9.85 20.18 -7.21
N ARG A 134 -9.48 21.40 -7.61
CA ARG A 134 -10.26 22.22 -8.57
C ARG A 134 -9.80 22.09 -10.01
N CYS A 135 -8.62 21.53 -10.23
CA CYS A 135 -8.09 21.31 -11.58
C CYS A 135 -8.53 19.94 -12.13
N PRO A 136 -8.53 19.75 -13.45
CA PRO A 136 -8.67 18.43 -14.07
C PRO A 136 -7.67 17.41 -13.52
N VAL A 137 -8.12 16.15 -13.37
CA VAL A 137 -7.29 15.04 -12.89
C VAL A 137 -7.18 13.98 -13.98
N LEU A 138 -5.98 13.73 -14.45
CA LEU A 138 -5.65 12.60 -15.31
C LEU A 138 -5.18 11.43 -14.44
N THR A 139 -6.02 10.43 -14.33
CA THR A 139 -5.65 9.21 -13.62
C THR A 139 -4.91 8.25 -14.57
N VAL A 140 -3.74 7.81 -14.15
CA VAL A 140 -2.90 6.87 -14.92
C VAL A 140 -3.06 5.49 -14.31
N LYS A 141 -3.68 4.61 -15.07
CA LYS A 141 -3.81 3.21 -14.66
C LYS A 141 -2.52 2.48 -15.01
N SER A 142 -1.86 1.89 -14.01
CA SER A 142 -0.80 0.94 -14.30
C SER A 142 -1.40 -0.30 -14.97
N LEU A 143 -0.82 -0.66 -16.11
CA LEU A 143 -1.15 -1.90 -16.82
C LEU A 143 -0.27 -3.05 -16.34
N THR A 144 0.84 -2.74 -15.69
CA THR A 144 1.73 -3.72 -15.09
C THR A 144 1.20 -4.12 -13.72
N THR A 145 1.08 -5.39 -13.48
CA THR A 145 0.94 -5.95 -12.12
C THR A 145 2.26 -5.64 -11.41
N ASP A 146 2.21 -4.81 -10.37
CA ASP A 146 3.39 -4.51 -9.57
C ASP A 146 3.97 -5.82 -9.01
N PRO A 147 5.16 -6.24 -9.44
CA PRO A 147 5.77 -7.48 -8.93
C PRO A 147 6.08 -7.40 -7.43
N HIS A 148 6.12 -6.19 -6.86
CA HIS A 148 6.36 -5.96 -5.45
C HIS A 148 5.08 -5.87 -4.61
N ALA A 149 3.89 -5.97 -5.23
CA ALA A 149 2.63 -5.97 -4.50
C ALA A 149 2.38 -7.31 -3.80
N VAL A 150 1.92 -7.27 -2.55
CA VAL A 150 1.51 -8.45 -1.76
C VAL A 150 0.57 -9.36 -2.55
N ALA A 151 -0.35 -8.81 -3.32
CA ALA A 151 -1.31 -9.57 -4.13
C ALA A 151 -0.68 -10.54 -5.15
N GLN A 152 0.57 -10.33 -5.55
CA GLN A 152 1.28 -11.22 -6.47
C GLN A 152 1.82 -12.48 -5.78
N TRP A 153 2.08 -12.37 -4.47
CA TRP A 153 2.81 -13.35 -3.68
C TRP A 153 1.98 -14.02 -2.59
N MET A 154 0.84 -13.40 -2.20
CA MET A 154 -0.04 -13.93 -1.18
C MET A 154 -0.72 -15.23 -1.63
N THR A 155 -1.02 -16.10 -0.69
CA THR A 155 -1.99 -17.18 -0.89
C THR A 155 -3.39 -16.58 -0.91
N ALA A 156 -4.03 -16.56 -2.09
CA ALA A 156 -5.40 -16.07 -2.25
C ALA A 156 -6.42 -17.07 -1.67
N ALA A 157 -7.57 -16.53 -1.21
CA ALA A 157 -8.66 -17.33 -0.61
C ALA A 157 -8.14 -18.31 0.47
N PRO A 158 -7.52 -17.79 1.55
CA PRO A 158 -6.86 -18.63 2.54
C PRO A 158 -7.88 -19.51 3.27
N THR A 159 -7.43 -20.67 3.75
CA THR A 159 -8.20 -21.47 4.68
C THR A 159 -8.44 -20.68 5.96
N VAL A 160 -9.68 -20.65 6.43
CA VAL A 160 -10.11 -19.89 7.61
C VAL A 160 -10.80 -20.83 8.59
N VAL A 161 -10.87 -20.41 9.85
CA VAL A 161 -11.66 -21.08 10.91
C VAL A 161 -12.68 -20.12 11.49
N ALA A 162 -13.76 -20.67 12.06
CA ALA A 162 -14.74 -19.89 12.80
C ALA A 162 -14.32 -19.75 14.28
N PRO A 163 -14.76 -18.69 14.98
CA PRO A 163 -14.50 -18.52 16.41
C PRO A 163 -14.94 -19.72 17.28
N ASN A 164 -16.04 -20.37 16.86
CA ASN A 164 -16.61 -21.50 17.60
C ASN A 164 -16.04 -22.88 17.19
N ASP A 165 -15.13 -22.93 16.23
CA ASP A 165 -14.45 -24.18 15.89
C ASP A 165 -13.57 -24.65 17.05
N THR A 166 -13.37 -25.97 17.19
CA THR A 166 -12.50 -26.52 18.21
C THR A 166 -11.02 -26.33 17.87
N LEU A 167 -10.15 -26.27 18.87
CA LEU A 167 -8.71 -26.22 18.65
C LEU A 167 -8.20 -27.47 17.90
N ALA A 168 -8.86 -28.63 18.10
CA ALA A 168 -8.55 -29.84 17.36
C ALA A 168 -8.86 -29.70 15.87
N ALA A 169 -10.00 -29.09 15.51
CA ALA A 169 -10.34 -28.80 14.12
C ALA A 169 -9.33 -27.83 13.47
N ALA A 170 -8.97 -26.76 14.18
CA ALA A 170 -7.94 -25.83 13.72
C ALA A 170 -6.58 -26.50 13.53
N ARG A 171 -6.16 -27.39 14.44
CA ARG A 171 -4.94 -28.19 14.33
C ARG A 171 -4.98 -29.07 13.09
N LYS A 172 -6.04 -29.81 12.89
CA LYS A 172 -6.22 -30.66 11.72
C LYS A 172 -6.06 -29.90 10.40
N LEU A 173 -6.68 -28.72 10.30
CA LEU A 173 -6.56 -27.88 9.09
C LEU A 173 -5.12 -27.38 8.88
N MET A 174 -4.39 -27.03 9.96
CA MET A 174 -2.98 -26.64 9.86
C MET A 174 -2.11 -27.79 9.37
N ASP A 175 -2.31 -28.99 9.94
CA ASP A 175 -1.52 -30.19 9.61
C ASP A 175 -1.79 -30.67 8.16
N GLU A 176 -3.06 -30.66 7.72
CA GLU A 176 -3.44 -31.07 6.37
C GLU A 176 -2.96 -30.08 5.29
N GLY A 177 -2.91 -28.78 5.60
CA GLY A 177 -2.52 -27.75 4.65
C GLY A 177 -1.07 -27.29 4.79
N ASP A 178 -0.29 -27.85 5.72
CA ASP A 178 1.04 -27.35 6.11
C ASP A 178 1.05 -25.85 6.45
N PHE A 179 -0.01 -25.40 7.12
CA PHE A 179 -0.15 -24.02 7.56
C PHE A 179 0.35 -23.85 8.99
N ARG A 180 0.88 -22.67 9.30
CA ARG A 180 1.29 -22.31 10.66
C ARG A 180 0.41 -21.24 11.31
N SER A 181 -0.57 -20.76 10.60
CA SER A 181 -1.55 -19.78 11.06
C SER A 181 -2.82 -19.86 10.24
N LEU A 182 -3.94 -19.64 10.88
CA LEU A 182 -5.26 -19.57 10.24
C LEU A 182 -5.95 -18.27 10.65
N PRO A 183 -6.43 -17.48 9.71
CA PRO A 183 -7.31 -16.36 10.00
C PRO A 183 -8.62 -16.87 10.60
N VAL A 184 -9.13 -16.17 11.60
CA VAL A 184 -10.42 -16.47 12.24
C VAL A 184 -11.47 -15.52 11.69
N VAL A 185 -12.52 -16.07 11.08
CA VAL A 185 -13.58 -15.29 10.44
C VAL A 185 -14.92 -15.51 11.13
N GLY A 186 -15.51 -14.43 11.63
CA GLY A 186 -16.85 -14.41 12.22
C GLY A 186 -17.73 -13.38 11.50
N ALA A 187 -19.00 -13.71 11.20
CA ALA A 187 -19.93 -12.83 10.48
C ALA A 187 -19.35 -12.23 9.19
N ARG A 188 -18.54 -12.99 8.45
CA ARG A 188 -17.81 -12.59 7.20
C ARG A 188 -16.72 -11.54 7.40
N GLN A 189 -16.29 -11.30 8.63
CA GLN A 189 -15.20 -10.36 8.95
C GLN A 189 -14.06 -11.10 9.64
N LEU A 190 -12.84 -10.60 9.46
CA LEU A 190 -11.69 -11.08 10.22
C LEU A 190 -11.84 -10.63 11.66
N VAL A 191 -11.92 -11.58 12.61
CA VAL A 191 -12.08 -11.33 14.04
C VAL A 191 -10.87 -11.75 14.86
N GLY A 192 -9.96 -12.53 14.26
CA GLY A 192 -8.75 -13.00 14.94
C GLY A 192 -7.81 -13.73 14.01
N ILE A 193 -6.70 -14.15 14.57
CA ILE A 193 -5.74 -15.09 13.97
C ILE A 193 -5.33 -16.11 15.02
N ILE A 194 -5.20 -17.37 14.63
CA ILE A 194 -4.67 -18.43 15.49
C ILE A 194 -3.42 -19.03 14.84
N THR A 195 -2.39 -19.29 15.65
CA THR A 195 -1.11 -19.83 15.18
C THR A 195 -0.81 -21.19 15.78
N ASP A 196 0.09 -21.94 15.16
CA ASP A 196 0.60 -23.21 15.71
C ASP A 196 1.18 -23.04 17.12
N ARG A 197 1.79 -21.88 17.43
CA ARG A 197 2.28 -21.57 18.79
C ARG A 197 1.14 -21.52 19.80
N ASP A 198 0.02 -20.90 19.45
CA ASP A 198 -1.15 -20.75 20.33
C ASP A 198 -1.78 -22.12 20.60
N LEU A 199 -1.84 -22.96 19.56
CA LEU A 199 -2.33 -24.34 19.69
C LEU A 199 -1.43 -25.19 20.59
N ARG A 200 -0.10 -25.05 20.49
CA ARG A 200 0.85 -25.79 21.35
C ARG A 200 0.78 -25.35 22.81
N SER A 201 0.56 -24.08 23.06
CA SER A 201 0.43 -23.56 24.44
C SER A 201 -0.86 -23.99 25.13
N SER A 202 -1.85 -24.45 24.36
CA SER A 202 -3.22 -24.76 24.82
C SER A 202 -3.55 -26.25 24.82
N VAL A 203 -2.55 -27.13 24.98
CA VAL A 203 -2.60 -28.60 24.77
C VAL A 203 -3.64 -29.35 25.63
N ARG A 204 -4.16 -28.77 26.72
CA ARG A 204 -5.16 -29.46 27.56
C ARG A 204 -6.55 -29.35 26.94
N ASP A 205 -7.19 -30.50 26.66
CA ASP A 205 -8.56 -30.65 26.16
C ASP A 205 -8.86 -29.88 24.83
N PRO A 206 -8.09 -30.12 23.74
CA PRO A 206 -8.26 -29.39 22.48
C PRO A 206 -9.62 -29.61 21.82
N GLU A 207 -10.31 -30.70 22.14
CA GLU A 207 -11.67 -30.99 21.65
C GLU A 207 -12.75 -30.15 22.36
N LYS A 208 -12.47 -29.65 23.57
CA LYS A 208 -13.41 -28.88 24.37
C LYS A 208 -13.20 -27.38 24.27
N LYS A 209 -11.97 -26.94 23.91
CA LYS A 209 -11.64 -25.52 23.75
C LYS A 209 -11.97 -25.05 22.34
N ILE A 210 -12.50 -23.85 22.23
CA ILE A 210 -12.80 -23.20 20.96
C ILE A 210 -11.72 -22.14 20.60
N VAL A 211 -11.64 -21.82 19.32
CA VAL A 211 -10.66 -20.89 18.76
C VAL A 211 -10.74 -19.51 19.39
N ASP A 212 -11.95 -19.01 19.68
CA ASP A 212 -12.20 -17.70 20.29
C ASP A 212 -11.50 -17.50 21.65
N GLN A 213 -11.29 -18.59 22.38
CA GLN A 213 -10.65 -18.55 23.71
C GLN A 213 -9.12 -18.37 23.64
N VAL A 214 -8.52 -18.56 22.45
CA VAL A 214 -7.06 -18.66 22.28
C VAL A 214 -6.54 -17.74 21.19
N MET A 215 -7.39 -17.35 20.23
CA MET A 215 -7.01 -16.50 19.11
C MET A 215 -6.48 -15.14 19.54
N ILE A 216 -5.64 -14.55 18.74
CA ILE A 216 -5.21 -13.16 18.85
C ILE A 216 -6.26 -12.30 18.16
N GLN A 217 -6.92 -11.40 18.91
CA GLN A 217 -8.00 -10.54 18.40
C GLN A 217 -7.49 -9.27 17.72
N GLU A 218 -6.39 -8.69 18.20
CA GLU A 218 -5.76 -7.53 17.59
C GLU A 218 -4.90 -7.96 16.38
N VAL A 219 -5.55 -8.17 15.24
CA VAL A 219 -4.89 -8.69 14.05
C VAL A 219 -4.28 -7.58 13.22
N ILE A 220 -2.95 -7.64 13.05
CA ILE A 220 -2.25 -6.82 12.07
C ILE A 220 -2.54 -7.39 10.68
N SER A 221 -2.95 -6.54 9.75
CA SER A 221 -3.25 -6.89 8.36
C SER A 221 -2.60 -5.92 7.38
N VAL A 222 -2.50 -6.33 6.13
CA VAL A 222 -2.00 -5.49 5.04
C VAL A 222 -2.99 -5.46 3.88
N ALA A 223 -2.89 -4.45 3.02
CA ALA A 223 -3.68 -4.37 1.81
C ALA A 223 -3.03 -5.20 0.66
N PRO A 224 -3.80 -5.64 -0.35
CA PRO A 224 -3.27 -6.40 -1.49
C PRO A 224 -2.20 -5.65 -2.29
N ASP A 225 -2.29 -4.33 -2.33
CA ASP A 225 -1.37 -3.41 -2.99
C ASP A 225 -0.19 -2.96 -2.11
N ALA A 226 -0.12 -3.46 -0.87
CA ALA A 226 1.02 -3.17 -0.01
C ALA A 226 2.32 -3.72 -0.61
N SER A 227 3.43 -2.99 -0.40
CA SER A 227 4.74 -3.43 -0.83
C SER A 227 5.23 -4.63 0.00
N ILE A 228 5.76 -5.66 -0.67
CA ILE A 228 6.40 -6.82 0.00
C ILE A 228 7.57 -6.38 0.88
N PHE A 229 8.30 -5.32 0.53
CA PHE A 229 9.39 -4.78 1.35
C PHE A 229 8.87 -4.15 2.64
N LYS A 230 7.78 -3.38 2.58
CA LYS A 230 7.13 -2.83 3.79
C LYS A 230 6.54 -3.95 4.64
N THR A 231 5.92 -4.93 4.00
CA THR A 231 5.34 -6.10 4.68
C THR A 231 6.41 -6.96 5.34
N SER A 232 7.56 -7.19 4.68
CA SER A 232 8.67 -7.95 5.28
C SER A 232 9.24 -7.25 6.51
N ARG A 233 9.40 -5.92 6.47
CA ARG A 233 9.82 -5.12 7.63
C ARG A 233 8.79 -5.22 8.76
N LEU A 234 7.49 -5.11 8.44
CA LEU A 234 6.40 -5.25 9.43
C LEU A 234 6.45 -6.62 10.14
N LEU A 235 6.61 -7.71 9.38
CA LEU A 235 6.72 -9.05 9.96
C LEU A 235 7.95 -9.19 10.86
N ALA A 236 9.09 -8.66 10.43
CA ALA A 236 10.34 -8.69 11.19
C ALA A 236 10.23 -7.87 12.50
N ASP A 237 9.76 -6.63 12.42
CA ASP A 237 9.64 -5.73 13.57
C ASP A 237 8.65 -6.25 14.62
N ARG A 238 7.55 -6.87 14.17
CA ARG A 238 6.52 -7.45 15.03
C ARG A 238 6.80 -8.90 15.43
N LYS A 239 7.85 -9.53 14.88
CA LYS A 239 8.22 -10.94 15.12
C LYS A 239 7.08 -11.92 14.85
N ILE A 240 6.32 -11.67 13.77
CA ILE A 240 5.19 -12.49 13.32
C ILE A 240 5.53 -13.18 12.00
N GLY A 241 5.01 -14.40 11.80
CA GLY A 241 5.35 -15.24 10.63
C GLY A 241 4.45 -15.00 9.41
N SER A 242 3.27 -14.42 9.61
CA SER A 242 2.31 -14.15 8.54
C SER A 242 1.33 -13.07 8.94
N VAL A 243 0.69 -12.43 7.96
CA VAL A 243 -0.40 -11.47 8.16
C VAL A 243 -1.52 -11.71 7.16
N PRO A 244 -2.79 -11.59 7.58
CA PRO A 244 -3.92 -11.57 6.68
C PRO A 244 -3.86 -10.38 5.73
N VAL A 245 -4.34 -10.59 4.51
CA VAL A 245 -4.48 -9.55 3.50
C VAL A 245 -5.96 -9.20 3.38
N LEU A 246 -6.27 -7.93 3.64
CA LEU A 246 -7.64 -7.43 3.61
C LEU A 246 -7.85 -6.46 2.47
N ASP A 247 -8.95 -6.64 1.75
CA ASP A 247 -9.46 -5.64 0.81
C ASP A 247 -10.84 -5.17 1.28
N ASN A 248 -10.96 -3.87 1.58
CA ASN A 248 -12.20 -3.27 2.12
C ASN A 248 -12.78 -4.04 3.32
N GLY A 249 -11.91 -4.43 4.27
CA GLY A 249 -12.27 -5.18 5.47
C GLY A 249 -12.59 -6.67 5.25
N LYS A 250 -12.53 -7.16 4.01
CA LYS A 250 -12.71 -8.58 3.69
C LYS A 250 -11.36 -9.26 3.51
N ILE A 251 -11.25 -10.47 4.06
CA ILE A 251 -10.06 -11.27 3.85
C ILE A 251 -10.01 -11.76 2.40
N VAL A 252 -8.90 -11.49 1.72
CA VAL A 252 -8.67 -11.88 0.33
C VAL A 252 -7.42 -12.74 0.17
N GLY A 253 -6.57 -12.78 1.20
CA GLY A 253 -5.34 -13.56 1.17
C GLY A 253 -4.69 -13.65 2.54
N ILE A 254 -3.59 -14.39 2.58
CA ILE A 254 -2.61 -14.39 3.66
C ILE A 254 -1.21 -14.35 3.03
N ILE A 255 -0.29 -13.60 3.62
CA ILE A 255 1.09 -13.57 3.19
C ILE A 255 2.00 -13.94 4.36
N SER A 256 2.95 -14.83 4.09
CA SER A 256 3.88 -15.36 5.08
C SER A 256 5.33 -14.92 4.78
N THR A 257 6.21 -15.13 5.76
CA THR A 257 7.65 -14.95 5.59
C THR A 257 8.21 -15.81 4.43
N GLN A 258 7.67 -17.02 4.21
CA GLN A 258 8.09 -17.88 3.09
C GLN A 258 7.72 -17.26 1.74
N ASP A 259 6.51 -16.69 1.62
CA ASP A 259 6.07 -16.01 0.39
C ASP A 259 6.96 -14.82 0.09
N LEU A 260 7.33 -14.03 1.11
CA LEU A 260 8.23 -12.90 0.97
C LEU A 260 9.65 -13.32 0.58
N LEU A 261 10.17 -14.43 1.13
CA LEU A 261 11.47 -14.96 0.73
C LEU A 261 11.45 -15.46 -0.72
N ARG A 262 10.36 -16.10 -1.15
CA ARG A 262 10.16 -16.49 -2.55
C ARG A 262 10.12 -15.27 -3.46
N ALA A 263 9.36 -14.25 -3.09
CA ALA A 263 9.30 -12.99 -3.84
C ALA A 263 10.70 -12.38 -4.03
N LEU A 264 11.49 -12.30 -2.96
CA LEU A 264 12.85 -11.75 -3.03
C LEU A 264 13.81 -12.58 -3.89
N ALA A 265 13.58 -13.88 -4.04
CA ALA A 265 14.39 -14.77 -4.87
C ALA A 265 14.02 -14.67 -6.37
N GLU A 266 12.76 -14.34 -6.69
CA GLU A 266 12.23 -14.32 -8.06
C GLU A 266 12.22 -12.90 -8.69
N ILE A 267 12.16 -11.84 -7.87
CA ILE A 267 12.25 -10.46 -8.37
C ILE A 267 13.72 -10.15 -8.67
N ARG A 268 14.02 -9.93 -9.94
CA ARG A 268 15.33 -9.52 -10.44
C ARG A 268 15.35 -8.04 -10.80
#